data_83e1c9949abd5a31064d285437f0ea0d
#
_entry.id   83e1c9949abd5a31064d285437f0ea0d
#
_cell.length_a   1.000
_cell.length_b   1.000
_cell.length_c   1.000
_cell.angle_alpha   90.00
_cell.angle_beta   90.00
_cell.angle_gamma   90.00
#
_symmetry.space_group_name_H-M   'P 1'
#
loop_
_entity.id
_entity.type
_entity.pdbx_description
1 polymer ?
#
loop_
_entity_poly.entity_id
_entity_poly.type
_entity_poly.pdbx_seq_one_letter_code
_entity_poly.pdbx_strand_id
1 'polypeptide(L)'
;FPDRNSFDPENPGWAWMSNNSIAAKVGTKYEDYVDLIANNGEPGFIWLDVARNYGRLADPADGKDYRVMGFNPCAEQPLESYELCTLVEVHLNRHESKEDFLRTLKFAYLYGKTVTLVPTHWQITNGIMQRNRRIGTSLTGIASFADQNGLPTVREWMDEGYKTIRKYDHSYSEWLCVRESIRVTTVKPSGSVSLLSGATPGVHWGPGGNFFLRAIRFGNQDPMIHLFKAAGYKMEPDLVSQNTTVVYFPVHSGHPRSEKDVTLFEKIGLAATTQKYWSDNGVSVTLSFDKDKETEHVAPALHMYEGQLKAVSFLPMGNKTYPQQPYTQITKDEYNSYVGEIKKINWSAIYDGVDNLEALGEAYCTTDTCEIKIS
;
A
#
# COMPACT_ATOMS: atom_id res chain seq x y z
N PHE A 1 -1.05 19.81 14.22
CA PHE A 1 -0.30 18.85 13.41
C PHE A 1 1.06 19.45 13.06
N PRO A 2 2.16 18.69 13.13
CA PRO A 2 3.49 19.19 12.78
C PRO A 2 3.56 19.56 11.30
N ASP A 3 4.24 20.66 11.00
CA ASP A 3 4.47 21.09 9.62
C ASP A 3 5.52 20.21 8.97
N ARG A 4 5.12 19.34 8.05
CA ARG A 4 6.03 18.51 7.25
C ARG A 4 6.86 19.31 6.25
N ASN A 5 6.51 20.56 5.96
CA ASN A 5 7.29 21.43 5.07
C ASN A 5 8.51 22.05 5.79
N SER A 6 8.58 21.98 7.11
CA SER A 6 9.71 22.44 7.93
C SER A 6 10.72 21.32 8.17
N PHE A 7 11.00 20.50 7.17
CA PHE A 7 11.98 19.42 7.27
C PHE A 7 13.38 19.97 7.57
N ASP A 8 13.90 19.63 8.74
CA ASP A 8 15.29 19.83 9.11
C ASP A 8 16.01 18.48 8.98
N PRO A 9 16.98 18.33 8.04
CA PRO A 9 17.71 17.07 7.87
C PRO A 9 18.49 16.64 9.13
N GLU A 10 18.90 17.59 9.96
CA GLU A 10 19.65 17.31 11.22
C GLU A 10 18.70 16.93 12.36
N ASN A 11 17.43 17.38 12.28
CA ASN A 11 16.42 17.05 13.29
C ASN A 11 15.03 16.91 12.65
N PRO A 12 14.78 15.82 11.91
CA PRO A 12 13.58 15.66 11.10
C PRO A 12 12.28 15.57 11.90
N GLY A 13 12.37 15.38 13.21
CA GLY A 13 11.21 15.24 14.08
C GLY A 13 10.41 13.94 13.83
N TRP A 14 9.53 13.62 14.76
CA TRP A 14 8.70 12.40 14.68
C TRP A 14 7.63 12.42 13.57
N ALA A 15 7.20 13.60 13.15
CA ALA A 15 6.13 13.75 12.16
C ALA A 15 6.47 13.17 10.78
N TRP A 16 7.75 13.15 10.40
CA TRP A 16 8.22 12.57 9.15
C TRP A 16 8.11 11.04 9.11
N MET A 17 8.08 10.41 10.28
CA MET A 17 8.12 8.96 10.42
C MET A 17 6.76 8.38 10.86
N SER A 18 5.71 9.20 10.87
CA SER A 18 4.37 8.79 11.31
C SER A 18 3.29 9.23 10.32
N ASN A 19 2.23 8.42 10.23
CA ASN A 19 0.97 8.80 9.61
C ASN A 19 0.03 9.28 10.72
N ASN A 20 -0.49 10.50 10.58
CA ASN A 20 -1.34 11.11 11.60
C ASN A 20 -2.78 11.17 11.08
N SER A 21 -3.66 10.45 11.76
CA SER A 21 -5.08 10.39 11.40
C SER A 21 -5.97 10.75 12.58
N ILE A 22 -7.09 11.37 12.28
CA ILE A 22 -8.15 11.67 13.24
C ILE A 22 -9.16 10.52 13.24
N ALA A 23 -9.53 10.04 14.44
CA ALA A 23 -10.68 9.17 14.60
C ALA A 23 -11.96 9.99 14.41
N ALA A 24 -12.46 9.99 13.19
CA ALA A 24 -13.63 10.76 12.79
C ALA A 24 -14.92 9.95 13.00
N LYS A 25 -16.03 10.69 13.07
CA LYS A 25 -17.39 10.14 13.00
C LYS A 25 -18.05 10.62 11.71
N VAL A 26 -19.06 9.91 11.26
CA VAL A 26 -19.95 10.41 10.20
C VAL A 26 -20.56 11.73 10.66
N GLY A 27 -20.49 12.76 9.82
CA GLY A 27 -20.90 14.13 10.14
C GLY A 27 -19.79 14.98 10.80
N THR A 28 -18.55 14.56 10.76
CA THR A 28 -17.41 15.41 11.16
C THR A 28 -17.34 16.65 10.27
N LYS A 29 -17.04 17.82 10.86
CA LYS A 29 -16.87 19.07 10.11
C LYS A 29 -15.50 19.11 9.45
N TYR A 30 -15.41 18.60 8.21
CA TYR A 30 -14.15 18.45 7.50
C TYR A 30 -13.54 19.77 7.02
N GLU A 31 -14.34 20.80 6.86
CA GLU A 31 -13.92 22.16 6.48
C GLU A 31 -12.81 22.70 7.41
N ASP A 32 -12.86 22.34 8.69
CA ASP A 32 -11.87 22.78 9.68
C ASP A 32 -10.46 22.22 9.46
N TYR A 33 -10.32 21.24 8.57
CA TYR A 33 -9.05 20.53 8.29
C TYR A 33 -8.51 20.76 6.87
N VAL A 34 -9.29 21.36 5.98
CA VAL A 34 -8.93 21.51 4.55
C VAL A 34 -7.60 22.23 4.37
N ASP A 35 -7.38 23.34 5.09
CA ASP A 35 -6.14 24.12 4.99
C ASP A 35 -4.91 23.32 5.45
N LEU A 36 -5.05 22.49 6.50
CA LEU A 36 -3.98 21.64 7.00
C LEU A 36 -3.64 20.56 5.96
N ILE A 37 -4.67 19.91 5.41
CA ILE A 37 -4.52 18.88 4.36
C ILE A 37 -3.89 19.47 3.12
N ALA A 38 -4.32 20.65 2.67
CA ALA A 38 -3.77 21.33 1.51
C ALA A 38 -2.31 21.75 1.68
N ASN A 39 -1.88 22.01 2.92
CA ASN A 39 -0.52 22.43 3.20
C ASN A 39 0.48 21.28 3.35
N ASN A 40 0.11 20.19 4.02
CA ASN A 40 1.05 19.12 4.36
C ASN A 40 0.50 17.69 4.18
N GLY A 41 -0.71 17.50 3.66
CA GLY A 41 -1.34 16.19 3.47
C GLY A 41 -1.95 15.58 4.72
N GLU A 42 -1.92 16.27 5.84
CA GLU A 42 -2.45 15.78 7.13
C GLU A 42 -3.44 16.75 7.76
N PRO A 43 -4.39 16.21 8.54
CA PRO A 43 -4.56 14.81 8.96
C PRO A 43 -5.20 13.92 7.91
N GLY A 44 -4.95 12.59 8.02
CA GLY A 44 -5.83 11.59 7.46
C GLY A 44 -7.05 11.37 8.36
N PHE A 45 -7.98 10.51 7.94
CA PHE A 45 -9.16 10.15 8.74
C PHE A 45 -9.32 8.65 8.85
N ILE A 46 -9.77 8.18 10.02
CA ILE A 46 -10.19 6.80 10.26
C ILE A 46 -11.58 6.81 10.87
N TRP A 47 -12.49 5.97 10.34
CA TRP A 47 -13.86 5.83 10.83
C TRP A 47 -13.99 4.52 11.60
N LEU A 48 -13.64 4.57 12.89
CA LEU A 48 -13.66 3.38 13.77
C LEU A 48 -15.04 2.74 13.87
N ASP A 49 -16.11 3.54 13.86
CA ASP A 49 -17.47 3.03 13.93
C ASP A 49 -17.83 2.21 12.67
N VAL A 50 -17.39 2.66 11.48
CA VAL A 50 -17.54 1.90 10.23
C VAL A 50 -16.72 0.61 10.29
N ALA A 51 -15.48 0.68 10.76
CA ALA A 51 -14.60 -0.47 10.88
C ALA A 51 -15.14 -1.53 11.84
N ARG A 52 -15.74 -1.11 12.97
CA ARG A 52 -16.29 -1.99 14.00
C ARG A 52 -17.59 -2.68 13.57
N ASN A 53 -18.43 -1.96 12.84
CA ASN A 53 -19.76 -2.42 12.50
C ASN A 53 -19.84 -3.20 11.19
N TYR A 54 -18.94 -2.93 10.24
CA TYR A 54 -19.02 -3.50 8.90
C TYR A 54 -17.77 -4.29 8.52
N GLY A 55 -17.98 -5.43 7.83
CA GLY A 55 -16.99 -6.02 6.98
C GLY A 55 -16.85 -5.22 5.68
N ARG A 56 -17.04 -5.83 4.53
CA ARG A 56 -17.22 -5.06 3.29
C ARG A 56 -18.60 -4.40 3.27
N LEU A 57 -18.69 -3.22 2.65
CA LEU A 57 -19.90 -2.41 2.75
C LEU A 57 -21.04 -2.87 1.84
N ALA A 58 -20.84 -3.91 1.00
CA ALA A 58 -21.92 -4.58 0.27
C ALA A 58 -22.76 -5.50 1.16
N ASP A 59 -22.24 -5.90 2.32
CA ASP A 59 -22.90 -6.80 3.25
C ASP A 59 -23.53 -6.00 4.42
N PRO A 60 -24.54 -6.57 5.09
CA PRO A 60 -25.12 -5.93 6.29
C PRO A 60 -24.08 -5.72 7.40
N ALA A 61 -24.36 -4.78 8.28
CA ALA A 61 -23.59 -4.60 9.51
C ALA A 61 -23.58 -5.91 10.33
N ASP A 62 -22.40 -6.35 10.74
CA ASP A 62 -22.22 -7.60 11.51
C ASP A 62 -21.67 -7.39 12.93
N GLY A 63 -21.15 -6.19 13.22
CA GLY A 63 -20.60 -5.81 14.53
C GLY A 63 -19.47 -6.70 15.03
N LYS A 64 -18.86 -7.54 14.19
CA LYS A 64 -17.86 -8.54 14.60
C LYS A 64 -16.58 -7.91 15.13
N ASP A 65 -16.22 -6.74 14.62
CA ASP A 65 -14.97 -6.05 14.93
C ASP A 65 -15.07 -5.01 16.05
N TYR A 66 -16.02 -5.15 16.96
CA TYR A 66 -16.28 -4.17 18.04
C TYR A 66 -15.06 -3.86 18.92
N ARG A 67 -14.03 -4.73 18.93
CA ARG A 67 -12.80 -4.57 19.71
C ARG A 67 -11.71 -3.76 19.01
N VAL A 68 -11.91 -3.38 17.75
CA VAL A 68 -10.94 -2.56 17.02
C VAL A 68 -10.67 -1.26 17.76
N MET A 69 -9.38 -0.97 17.99
CA MET A 69 -8.91 0.24 18.67
C MET A 69 -8.18 1.21 17.74
N GLY A 70 -7.70 0.73 16.60
CA GLY A 70 -6.97 1.52 15.64
C GLY A 70 -6.68 0.74 14.36
N PHE A 71 -5.72 1.22 13.61
CA PHE A 71 -5.27 0.60 12.36
C PHE A 71 -3.76 0.39 12.40
N ASN A 72 -3.26 -0.50 11.54
CA ASN A 72 -1.83 -0.55 11.24
C ASN A 72 -1.38 0.76 10.54
N PRO A 73 -0.06 1.05 10.46
CA PRO A 73 0.44 2.32 9.93
C PRO A 73 -0.04 2.68 8.52
N CYS A 74 -0.28 1.67 7.68
CA CYS A 74 -0.78 1.87 6.31
C CYS A 74 -2.31 1.96 6.22
N ALA A 75 -3.03 1.84 7.34
CA ALA A 75 -4.48 1.97 7.48
C ALA A 75 -5.33 0.95 6.68
N GLU A 76 -4.75 -0.19 6.23
CA GLU A 76 -5.50 -1.23 5.56
C GLU A 76 -6.07 -2.29 6.50
N GLN A 77 -5.56 -2.41 7.74
CA GLN A 77 -6.10 -3.35 8.71
C GLN A 77 -6.54 -2.66 10.00
N PRO A 78 -7.85 -2.63 10.28
CA PRO A 78 -8.35 -2.30 11.61
C PRO A 78 -7.98 -3.43 12.57
N LEU A 79 -7.38 -3.10 13.70
CA LEU A 79 -6.80 -4.05 14.63
C LEU A 79 -7.29 -3.80 16.08
N GLU A 80 -7.40 -4.89 16.82
CA GLU A 80 -7.47 -4.87 18.28
C GLU A 80 -6.05 -4.62 18.84
N SER A 81 -5.95 -4.12 20.08
CA SER A 81 -4.65 -3.99 20.75
C SER A 81 -3.94 -5.35 20.81
N TYR A 82 -2.65 -5.37 20.49
CA TYR A 82 -1.78 -6.56 20.39
C TYR A 82 -2.13 -7.53 19.26
N GLU A 83 -3.04 -7.19 18.34
CA GLU A 83 -3.31 -7.99 17.13
C GLU A 83 -2.25 -7.77 16.08
N LEU A 84 -1.88 -8.81 15.35
CA LEU A 84 -0.92 -8.75 14.26
C LEU A 84 -1.61 -8.63 12.90
N CYS A 85 -0.91 -7.96 11.98
CA CYS A 85 -1.31 -7.80 10.60
C CYS A 85 -0.78 -8.98 9.76
N THR A 86 -1.68 -9.86 9.29
CA THR A 86 -1.35 -10.97 8.39
C THR A 86 -1.81 -10.64 6.99
N LEU A 87 -0.88 -10.58 6.04
CA LEU A 87 -1.13 -10.09 4.69
C LEU A 87 -0.64 -11.06 3.62
N VAL A 88 -1.36 -11.11 2.51
CA VAL A 88 -0.96 -11.74 1.26
C VAL A 88 -1.39 -10.87 0.08
N GLU A 89 -0.60 -10.84 -0.99
CA GLU A 89 -0.85 -9.98 -2.16
C GLU A 89 -1.18 -10.79 -3.39
N VAL A 90 -2.18 -10.35 -4.17
CA VAL A 90 -2.58 -10.93 -5.46
C VAL A 90 -2.56 -9.83 -6.53
N HIS A 91 -1.97 -10.13 -7.67
CA HIS A 91 -1.71 -9.18 -8.75
C HIS A 91 -2.74 -9.35 -9.88
N LEU A 92 -3.72 -8.45 -9.98
CA LEU A 92 -4.82 -8.55 -10.94
C LEU A 92 -4.35 -8.65 -12.41
N ASN A 93 -3.29 -7.92 -12.77
CA ASN A 93 -2.74 -7.89 -14.13
C ASN A 93 -2.05 -9.19 -14.58
N ARG A 94 -1.98 -10.23 -13.72
CA ARG A 94 -1.34 -11.52 -14.01
C ARG A 94 -2.33 -12.65 -14.27
N HIS A 95 -3.62 -12.33 -14.33
CA HIS A 95 -4.68 -13.31 -14.57
C HIS A 95 -5.28 -13.12 -15.96
N GLU A 96 -5.38 -14.19 -16.72
CA GLU A 96 -5.93 -14.21 -18.06
C GLU A 96 -7.47 -14.24 -18.04
N SER A 97 -8.05 -14.77 -16.97
CA SER A 97 -9.51 -14.87 -16.80
C SER A 97 -9.91 -14.76 -15.32
N LYS A 98 -11.21 -14.56 -15.10
CA LYS A 98 -11.79 -14.58 -13.76
C LYS A 98 -11.58 -15.93 -13.06
N GLU A 99 -11.70 -17.03 -13.78
CA GLU A 99 -11.50 -18.38 -13.26
C GLU A 99 -10.04 -18.58 -12.78
N ASP A 100 -9.07 -18.07 -13.52
CA ASP A 100 -7.67 -18.10 -13.13
C ASP A 100 -7.41 -17.26 -11.87
N PHE A 101 -8.02 -16.07 -11.80
CA PHE A 101 -8.00 -15.23 -10.60
C PHE A 101 -8.60 -15.96 -9.39
N LEU A 102 -9.79 -16.53 -9.51
CA LEU A 102 -10.45 -17.27 -8.43
C LEU A 102 -9.61 -18.48 -7.97
N ARG A 103 -8.93 -19.16 -8.89
CA ARG A 103 -8.01 -20.25 -8.59
C ARG A 103 -6.79 -19.77 -7.80
N THR A 104 -6.22 -18.61 -8.17
CA THR A 104 -5.11 -18.00 -7.44
C THR A 104 -5.50 -17.63 -6.01
N LEU A 105 -6.70 -17.10 -5.80
CA LEU A 105 -7.22 -16.76 -4.48
C LEU A 105 -7.23 -17.97 -3.52
N LYS A 106 -7.49 -19.17 -4.03
CA LYS A 106 -7.42 -20.41 -3.25
C LYS A 106 -6.07 -20.57 -2.54
N PHE A 107 -5.00 -20.44 -3.30
CA PHE A 107 -3.63 -20.66 -2.78
C PHE A 107 -3.13 -19.47 -1.97
N ALA A 108 -3.42 -18.25 -2.42
CA ALA A 108 -3.08 -17.04 -1.68
C ALA A 108 -3.73 -17.04 -0.29
N TYR A 109 -5.01 -17.39 -0.24
CA TYR A 109 -5.73 -17.45 1.03
C TYR A 109 -5.24 -18.61 1.92
N LEU A 110 -4.93 -19.78 1.37
CA LEU A 110 -4.33 -20.88 2.11
C LEU A 110 -3.01 -20.47 2.76
N TYR A 111 -2.15 -19.77 2.00
CA TYR A 111 -0.90 -19.23 2.55
C TYR A 111 -1.16 -18.29 3.73
N GLY A 112 -2.04 -17.28 3.56
CA GLY A 112 -2.43 -16.38 4.65
C GLY A 112 -3.00 -17.10 5.87
N LYS A 113 -3.85 -18.12 5.64
CA LYS A 113 -4.44 -18.92 6.72
C LYS A 113 -3.38 -19.70 7.50
N THR A 114 -2.42 -20.31 6.82
CA THR A 114 -1.31 -21.04 7.47
C THR A 114 -0.41 -20.13 8.29
N VAL A 115 -0.14 -18.90 7.84
CA VAL A 115 0.61 -17.91 8.61
C VAL A 115 -0.06 -17.63 9.96
N THR A 116 -1.39 -17.60 10.04
CA THR A 116 -2.09 -17.37 11.31
C THR A 116 -1.95 -18.53 12.30
N LEU A 117 -1.40 -19.67 11.90
CA LEU A 117 -1.16 -20.82 12.81
C LEU A 117 0.13 -20.67 13.60
N VAL A 118 1.06 -19.83 13.14
CA VAL A 118 2.36 -19.64 13.78
C VAL A 118 2.19 -18.90 15.11
N PRO A 119 2.65 -19.48 16.24
CA PRO A 119 2.60 -18.80 17.52
C PRO A 119 3.67 -17.72 17.59
N THR A 120 3.38 -16.66 18.34
CA THR A 120 4.35 -15.63 18.73
C THR A 120 4.88 -15.89 20.13
N HIS A 121 5.89 -15.16 20.55
CA HIS A 121 6.43 -15.24 21.91
C HIS A 121 5.52 -14.56 22.97
N TRP A 122 4.48 -13.81 22.57
CA TRP A 122 3.58 -13.14 23.48
C TRP A 122 2.23 -13.86 23.58
N GLN A 123 1.89 -14.29 24.78
CA GLN A 123 0.63 -15.04 25.00
C GLN A 123 -0.63 -14.23 24.70
N ILE A 124 -0.62 -12.91 25.02
CA ILE A 124 -1.76 -12.05 24.75
C ILE A 124 -2.02 -11.94 23.24
N THR A 125 -0.96 -11.76 22.45
CA THR A 125 -1.04 -11.73 20.99
C THR A 125 -1.52 -13.06 20.43
N ASN A 126 -1.00 -14.17 20.93
CA ASN A 126 -1.44 -15.52 20.53
C ASN A 126 -2.93 -15.73 20.77
N GLY A 127 -3.45 -15.33 21.95
CA GLY A 127 -4.86 -15.44 22.26
C GLY A 127 -5.76 -14.63 21.29
N ILE A 128 -5.33 -13.44 20.91
CA ILE A 128 -6.04 -12.59 19.96
C ILE A 128 -5.97 -13.17 18.55
N MET A 129 -4.79 -13.58 18.11
CA MET A 129 -4.59 -14.17 16.77
C MET A 129 -5.39 -15.48 16.61
N GLN A 130 -5.42 -16.33 17.63
CA GLN A 130 -6.21 -17.56 17.63
C GLN A 130 -7.71 -17.31 17.58
N ARG A 131 -8.18 -16.24 18.23
CA ARG A 131 -9.59 -15.86 18.22
C ARG A 131 -10.02 -15.23 16.91
N ASN A 132 -9.25 -14.29 16.40
CA ASN A 132 -9.63 -13.45 15.25
C ASN A 132 -9.22 -14.09 13.91
N ARG A 133 -8.06 -14.75 13.85
CA ARG A 133 -7.52 -15.30 12.59
C ARG A 133 -7.58 -14.30 11.43
N ARG A 134 -7.43 -13.00 11.73
CA ARG A 134 -7.54 -11.93 10.73
C ARG A 134 -6.52 -12.13 9.62
N ILE A 135 -6.99 -12.00 8.38
CA ILE A 135 -6.17 -12.07 7.17
C ILE A 135 -6.54 -10.88 6.28
N GLY A 136 -5.56 -10.32 5.63
CA GLY A 136 -5.74 -9.33 4.59
C GLY A 136 -5.25 -9.90 3.26
N THR A 137 -6.13 -10.54 2.49
CA THR A 137 -5.85 -10.86 1.10
C THR A 137 -6.00 -9.59 0.29
N SER A 138 -4.88 -9.02 -0.15
CA SER A 138 -4.81 -7.76 -0.87
C SER A 138 -4.83 -7.97 -2.37
N LEU A 139 -5.38 -6.98 -3.08
CA LEU A 139 -5.28 -6.87 -4.54
C LEU A 139 -4.38 -5.68 -4.89
N THR A 140 -3.51 -5.88 -5.88
CA THR A 140 -2.74 -4.80 -6.51
C THR A 140 -3.02 -4.74 -8.02
N GLY A 141 -2.83 -3.55 -8.61
CA GLY A 141 -3.18 -3.30 -10.01
C GLY A 141 -4.65 -2.95 -10.22
N ILE A 142 -5.37 -2.53 -9.18
CA ILE A 142 -6.82 -2.24 -9.27
C ILE A 142 -7.10 -1.10 -10.25
N ALA A 143 -6.34 0.01 -10.16
CA ALA A 143 -6.53 1.15 -11.03
C ALA A 143 -6.28 0.81 -12.51
N SER A 144 -5.16 0.16 -12.81
CA SER A 144 -4.85 -0.26 -14.18
C SER A 144 -5.85 -1.29 -14.73
N PHE A 145 -6.32 -2.20 -13.88
CA PHE A 145 -7.35 -3.17 -14.28
C PHE A 145 -8.69 -2.48 -14.55
N ALA A 146 -9.03 -1.44 -13.75
CA ALA A 146 -10.23 -0.63 -13.97
C ALA A 146 -10.17 0.16 -15.29
N ASP A 147 -9.02 0.75 -15.59
CA ASP A 147 -8.80 1.49 -16.85
C ASP A 147 -8.93 0.57 -18.09
N GLN A 148 -8.48 -0.68 -17.97
CA GLN A 148 -8.51 -1.64 -19.09
C GLN A 148 -9.85 -2.34 -19.26
N ASN A 149 -10.54 -2.68 -18.17
CA ASN A 149 -11.71 -3.56 -18.19
C ASN A 149 -13.02 -2.89 -17.75
N GLY A 150 -12.93 -1.66 -17.22
CA GLY A 150 -14.07 -0.91 -16.69
C GLY A 150 -14.49 -1.32 -15.29
N LEU A 151 -15.12 -0.40 -14.58
CA LEU A 151 -15.59 -0.58 -13.20
C LEU A 151 -16.60 -1.75 -13.01
N PRO A 152 -17.51 -2.05 -13.95
CA PRO A 152 -18.39 -3.20 -13.81
C PRO A 152 -17.64 -4.53 -13.67
N THR A 153 -16.60 -4.74 -14.48
CA THR A 153 -15.77 -5.94 -14.44
C THR A 153 -14.96 -6.02 -13.12
N VAL A 154 -14.37 -4.89 -12.69
CA VAL A 154 -13.68 -4.80 -11.40
C VAL A 154 -14.61 -5.24 -10.26
N ARG A 155 -15.82 -4.70 -10.23
CA ARG A 155 -16.82 -4.99 -9.19
C ARG A 155 -17.23 -6.46 -9.19
N GLU A 156 -17.43 -7.05 -10.37
CA GLU A 156 -17.78 -8.46 -10.53
C GLU A 156 -16.67 -9.37 -9.98
N TRP A 157 -15.42 -9.14 -10.41
CA TRP A 157 -14.28 -9.94 -9.95
C TRP A 157 -14.03 -9.82 -8.43
N MET A 158 -14.20 -8.61 -7.89
CA MET A 158 -14.09 -8.36 -6.45
C MET A 158 -15.17 -9.08 -5.65
N ASP A 159 -16.42 -8.98 -6.06
CA ASP A 159 -17.55 -9.59 -5.34
C ASP A 159 -17.49 -11.12 -5.37
N GLU A 160 -17.21 -11.71 -6.54
CA GLU A 160 -17.06 -13.16 -6.67
C GLU A 160 -15.79 -13.66 -5.97
N GLY A 161 -14.70 -12.92 -6.07
CA GLY A 161 -13.45 -13.23 -5.39
C GLY A 161 -13.61 -13.25 -3.86
N TYR A 162 -14.26 -12.25 -3.30
CA TYR A 162 -14.58 -12.21 -1.86
C TYR A 162 -15.42 -13.42 -1.42
N LYS A 163 -16.50 -13.69 -2.13
CA LYS A 163 -17.37 -14.85 -1.84
C LYS A 163 -16.60 -16.17 -1.91
N THR A 164 -15.67 -16.25 -2.88
CA THR A 164 -14.81 -17.43 -3.06
C THR A 164 -13.82 -17.59 -1.89
N ILE A 165 -13.20 -16.51 -1.44
CA ILE A 165 -12.31 -16.55 -0.25
C ILE A 165 -13.10 -16.97 0.99
N ARG A 166 -14.31 -16.45 1.21
CA ARG A 166 -15.13 -16.85 2.36
C ARG A 166 -15.48 -18.34 2.36
N LYS A 167 -15.74 -18.94 1.17
CA LYS A 167 -15.91 -20.39 1.05
C LYS A 167 -14.65 -21.16 1.41
N TYR A 168 -13.48 -20.70 0.94
CA TYR A 168 -12.20 -21.31 1.31
C TYR A 168 -11.86 -21.11 2.79
N ASP A 169 -12.21 -19.98 3.38
CA ASP A 169 -12.03 -19.74 4.81
C ASP A 169 -12.78 -20.79 5.64
N HIS A 170 -14.03 -21.03 5.31
CA HIS A 170 -14.83 -22.09 5.94
C HIS A 170 -14.14 -23.47 5.80
N SER A 171 -13.86 -23.89 4.56
CA SER A 171 -13.27 -25.21 4.30
C SER A 171 -11.90 -25.40 4.95
N TYR A 172 -11.03 -24.38 4.93
CA TYR A 172 -9.71 -24.47 5.56
C TYR A 172 -9.78 -24.38 7.06
N SER A 173 -10.74 -23.65 7.63
CA SER A 173 -10.96 -23.62 9.07
C SER A 173 -11.39 -24.98 9.62
N GLU A 174 -12.28 -25.67 8.91
CA GLU A 174 -12.66 -27.06 9.26
C GLU A 174 -11.46 -28.01 9.11
N TRP A 175 -10.74 -27.96 7.98
CA TRP A 175 -9.59 -28.81 7.73
C TRP A 175 -8.45 -28.64 8.74
N LEU A 176 -8.16 -27.39 9.13
CA LEU A 176 -7.09 -27.05 10.07
C LEU A 176 -7.55 -27.06 11.54
N CYS A 177 -8.83 -27.37 11.82
CA CYS A 177 -9.44 -27.33 13.14
C CYS A 177 -9.25 -25.99 13.87
N VAL A 178 -9.43 -24.88 13.14
CA VAL A 178 -9.31 -23.50 13.68
C VAL A 178 -10.57 -22.70 13.39
N ARG A 179 -10.69 -21.55 14.03
CA ARG A 179 -11.81 -20.62 13.76
C ARG A 179 -11.74 -20.04 12.35
N GLU A 180 -12.91 -19.73 11.80
CA GLU A 180 -13.00 -18.85 10.64
C GLU A 180 -12.41 -17.48 10.97
N SER A 181 -11.84 -16.84 9.93
CA SER A 181 -11.23 -15.53 10.04
C SER A 181 -12.28 -14.44 10.23
N ILE A 182 -12.04 -13.53 11.16
CA ILE A 182 -12.95 -12.41 11.43
C ILE A 182 -13.08 -11.53 10.18
N ARG A 183 -11.97 -11.30 9.47
CA ARG A 183 -11.86 -10.61 8.18
C ARG A 183 -10.85 -11.34 7.29
N VAL A 184 -11.02 -11.28 5.97
CA VAL A 184 -10.27 -12.10 5.01
C VAL A 184 -9.61 -11.30 3.88
N THR A 185 -10.04 -10.07 3.62
CA THR A 185 -9.60 -9.25 2.47
C THR A 185 -9.20 -7.84 2.90
N THR A 186 -8.31 -7.23 2.11
CA THR A 186 -7.82 -5.87 2.32
C THR A 186 -7.30 -5.27 1.01
N VAL A 187 -6.79 -4.04 1.04
CA VAL A 187 -5.93 -3.49 -0.01
C VAL A 187 -4.76 -2.75 0.63
N LYS A 188 -3.57 -3.28 0.38
CA LYS A 188 -2.28 -2.66 0.76
C LYS A 188 -1.94 -1.49 -0.16
N PRO A 189 -1.06 -0.57 0.25
CA PRO A 189 -0.53 0.46 -0.65
C PRO A 189 0.33 -0.12 -1.78
N SER A 190 1.07 -1.21 -1.54
CA SER A 190 1.81 -2.05 -2.51
C SER A 190 2.79 -1.30 -3.43
N GLY A 191 3.42 -0.24 -2.92
CA GLY A 191 4.29 0.64 -3.71
C GLY A 191 5.52 -0.03 -4.33
N SER A 192 6.10 -1.04 -3.69
CA SER A 192 7.25 -1.82 -4.20
C SER A 192 6.83 -3.15 -4.80
N VAL A 193 5.92 -3.88 -4.14
CA VAL A 193 5.50 -5.23 -4.56
C VAL A 193 4.81 -5.20 -5.94
N SER A 194 4.04 -4.16 -6.25
CA SER A 194 3.40 -3.98 -7.56
C SER A 194 4.39 -3.98 -8.73
N LEU A 195 5.62 -3.50 -8.52
CA LEU A 195 6.66 -3.45 -9.54
C LEU A 195 7.09 -4.84 -10.00
N LEU A 196 6.99 -5.88 -9.16
CA LEU A 196 7.29 -7.26 -9.51
C LEU A 196 6.44 -7.77 -10.69
N SER A 197 5.24 -7.24 -10.84
CA SER A 197 4.32 -7.61 -11.91
C SER A 197 4.10 -6.50 -12.95
N GLY A 198 4.67 -5.31 -12.74
CA GLY A 198 4.40 -4.13 -13.55
C GLY A 198 2.98 -3.58 -13.35
N ALA A 199 2.36 -3.85 -12.18
CA ALA A 199 1.04 -3.35 -11.84
C ALA A 199 1.09 -1.92 -11.26
N THR A 200 -0.04 -1.22 -11.29
CA THR A 200 -0.24 -0.02 -10.46
C THR A 200 -0.35 -0.40 -8.98
N PRO A 201 0.10 0.46 -8.04
CA PRO A 201 0.17 0.10 -6.63
C PRO A 201 -1.20 0.07 -5.95
N GLY A 202 -1.63 -1.10 -5.46
CA GLY A 202 -2.91 -1.26 -4.75
C GLY A 202 -4.09 -0.70 -5.54
N VAL A 203 -4.78 0.28 -4.94
CA VAL A 203 -5.93 1.00 -5.55
C VAL A 203 -5.50 2.27 -6.31
N HIS A 204 -4.22 2.63 -6.27
CA HIS A 204 -3.72 3.90 -6.80
C HIS A 204 -3.39 3.82 -8.30
N TRP A 205 -3.51 4.96 -8.99
CA TRP A 205 -2.80 5.18 -10.26
C TRP A 205 -1.32 5.45 -9.99
N GLY A 206 -0.46 4.99 -10.88
CA GLY A 206 0.99 5.18 -10.72
C GLY A 206 1.39 6.65 -10.81
N PRO A 207 2.33 7.13 -9.98
CA PRO A 207 2.74 8.54 -9.97
C PRO A 207 3.57 8.94 -11.19
N GLY A 208 4.20 7.97 -11.85
CA GLY A 208 5.11 8.21 -12.97
C GLY A 208 4.49 8.12 -14.37
N GLY A 209 3.21 7.77 -14.49
CA GLY A 209 2.59 7.50 -15.79
C GLY A 209 3.24 6.32 -16.52
N ASN A 210 3.37 6.43 -17.87
CA ASN A 210 3.85 5.33 -18.69
C ASN A 210 5.36 5.05 -18.57
N PHE A 211 6.18 6.11 -18.43
CA PHE A 211 7.63 6.01 -18.29
C PHE A 211 8.11 6.81 -17.09
N PHE A 212 8.90 6.19 -16.23
CA PHE A 212 9.46 6.87 -15.06
C PHE A 212 10.79 6.26 -14.60
N LEU A 213 11.54 7.04 -13.82
CA LEU A 213 12.65 6.55 -13.03
C LEU A 213 12.14 6.22 -11.63
N ARG A 214 12.38 5.00 -11.19
CA ARG A 214 12.18 4.58 -9.80
C ARG A 214 13.49 4.72 -9.04
N ALA A 215 13.52 5.61 -8.04
CA ALA A 215 14.64 5.76 -7.13
C ALA A 215 14.49 4.75 -5.97
N ILE A 216 15.49 3.89 -5.80
CA ILE A 216 15.58 2.92 -4.69
C ILE A 216 16.85 3.18 -3.92
N ARG A 217 16.76 3.14 -2.61
CA ARG A 217 17.85 3.40 -1.68
C ARG A 217 18.46 2.09 -1.23
N PHE A 218 19.80 2.02 -1.32
CA PHE A 218 20.61 0.88 -0.87
C PHE A 218 21.66 1.36 0.10
N GLY A 219 21.92 0.61 1.17
CA GLY A 219 23.07 0.87 2.05
C GLY A 219 24.37 0.75 1.25
N ASN A 220 25.37 1.60 1.51
CA ASN A 220 26.64 1.61 0.76
C ASN A 220 27.42 0.28 0.81
N GLN A 221 27.10 -0.57 1.78
CA GLN A 221 27.69 -1.90 1.94
C GLN A 221 26.91 -3.01 1.21
N ASP A 222 25.77 -2.66 0.58
CA ASP A 222 24.95 -3.64 -0.14
C ASP A 222 25.72 -4.16 -1.38
N PRO A 223 25.93 -5.49 -1.51
CA PRO A 223 26.66 -6.07 -2.64
C PRO A 223 26.01 -5.77 -3.98
N MET A 224 24.71 -5.47 -4.01
CA MET A 224 23.99 -5.11 -5.23
C MET A 224 24.50 -3.82 -5.87
N ILE A 225 25.05 -2.88 -5.09
CA ILE A 225 25.54 -1.59 -5.58
C ILE A 225 26.64 -1.79 -6.63
N HIS A 226 27.58 -2.70 -6.38
CA HIS A 226 28.66 -2.99 -7.34
C HIS A 226 28.12 -3.55 -8.66
N LEU A 227 27.07 -4.37 -8.60
CA LEU A 227 26.44 -4.94 -9.79
C LEU A 227 25.71 -3.88 -10.61
N PHE A 228 24.95 -3.00 -9.95
CA PHE A 228 24.26 -1.90 -10.60
C PHE A 228 25.26 -0.92 -11.25
N LYS A 229 26.35 -0.60 -10.55
CA LYS A 229 27.42 0.24 -11.09
C LYS A 229 28.08 -0.38 -12.31
N ALA A 230 28.41 -1.66 -12.26
CA ALA A 230 29.01 -2.38 -13.39
C ALA A 230 28.06 -2.51 -14.57
N ALA A 231 26.76 -2.61 -14.31
CA ALA A 231 25.70 -2.64 -15.31
C ALA A 231 25.36 -1.26 -15.91
N GLY A 232 25.89 -0.16 -15.33
CA GLY A 232 25.67 1.20 -15.87
C GLY A 232 24.39 1.90 -15.39
N TYR A 233 23.79 1.46 -14.26
CA TYR A 233 22.68 2.18 -13.67
C TYR A 233 23.10 3.57 -13.16
N LYS A 234 22.25 4.56 -13.35
CA LYS A 234 22.43 5.89 -12.75
C LYS A 234 22.36 5.77 -11.23
N MET A 235 23.35 6.33 -10.55
CA MET A 235 23.49 6.28 -9.10
C MET A 235 23.97 7.62 -8.56
N GLU A 236 23.55 7.97 -7.35
CA GLU A 236 24.04 9.14 -6.63
C GLU A 236 23.96 8.91 -5.11
N PRO A 237 24.75 9.64 -4.30
CA PRO A 237 24.62 9.59 -2.83
C PRO A 237 23.22 10.08 -2.41
N ASP A 238 22.63 9.44 -1.38
CA ASP A 238 21.40 9.95 -0.78
C ASP A 238 21.66 11.27 -0.05
N LEU A 239 20.79 12.24 -0.24
CA LEU A 239 20.92 13.57 0.37
C LEU A 239 20.57 13.60 1.86
N VAL A 240 19.88 12.56 2.37
CA VAL A 240 19.41 12.48 3.75
C VAL A 240 20.25 11.53 4.59
N SER A 241 20.65 10.40 4.04
CA SER A 241 21.35 9.33 4.75
C SER A 241 22.80 9.18 4.27
N GLN A 242 23.78 9.45 5.14
CA GLN A 242 25.22 9.48 4.78
C GLN A 242 25.78 8.16 4.24
N ASN A 243 25.18 7.02 4.59
CA ASN A 243 25.66 5.68 4.19
C ASN A 243 24.75 5.00 3.17
N THR A 244 24.05 5.79 2.36
CA THR A 244 23.04 5.30 1.41
C THR A 244 23.30 5.82 0.02
N THR A 245 23.14 4.96 -0.97
CA THR A 245 23.20 5.29 -2.40
C THR A 245 21.81 5.11 -3.02
N VAL A 246 21.38 6.11 -3.78
CA VAL A 246 20.16 6.06 -4.59
C VAL A 246 20.50 5.49 -5.95
N VAL A 247 19.80 4.43 -6.35
CA VAL A 247 19.90 3.80 -7.68
C VAL A 247 18.61 4.07 -8.44
N TYR A 248 18.72 4.52 -9.69
CA TYR A 248 17.59 4.86 -10.53
C TYR A 248 17.30 3.76 -11.55
N PHE A 249 16.09 3.20 -11.47
CA PHE A 249 15.62 2.15 -12.37
C PHE A 249 14.64 2.74 -13.38
N PRO A 250 14.95 2.71 -14.70
CA PRO A 250 13.99 3.09 -15.71
C PRO A 250 12.88 2.06 -15.81
N VAL A 251 11.62 2.50 -15.71
CA VAL A 251 10.43 1.64 -15.74
C VAL A 251 9.51 2.08 -16.86
N HIS A 252 9.04 1.13 -17.65
CA HIS A 252 7.91 1.24 -18.56
C HIS A 252 6.74 0.50 -17.94
N SER A 253 5.75 1.24 -17.43
CA SER A 253 4.60 0.66 -16.73
C SER A 253 3.57 0.01 -17.65
N GLY A 254 3.48 0.47 -18.89
CA GLY A 254 2.39 0.10 -19.80
C GLY A 254 1.04 0.76 -19.46
N HIS A 255 1.01 1.66 -18.47
CA HIS A 255 -0.21 2.33 -18.00
C HIS A 255 -0.17 3.81 -18.37
N PRO A 256 -0.98 4.24 -19.36
CA PRO A 256 -0.92 5.62 -19.88
C PRO A 256 -1.44 6.66 -18.89
N ARG A 257 -2.43 6.30 -18.04
CA ARG A 257 -2.98 7.20 -17.03
C ARG A 257 -2.11 7.21 -15.77
N SER A 258 -1.73 8.39 -15.34
CA SER A 258 -1.04 8.64 -14.07
C SER A 258 -2.02 9.20 -13.03
N GLU A 259 -1.57 9.29 -11.80
CA GLU A 259 -2.35 9.93 -10.72
C GLU A 259 -2.73 11.40 -11.02
N LYS A 260 -1.95 12.09 -11.90
CA LYS A 260 -2.23 13.47 -12.31
C LYS A 260 -3.36 13.60 -13.33
N ASP A 261 -3.68 12.51 -14.03
CA ASP A 261 -4.74 12.45 -15.03
C ASP A 261 -6.09 12.07 -14.43
N VAL A 262 -6.15 11.89 -13.11
CA VAL A 262 -7.31 11.36 -12.39
C VAL A 262 -7.71 12.32 -11.28
N THR A 263 -9.00 12.67 -11.22
CA THR A 263 -9.52 13.59 -10.20
C THR A 263 -9.59 12.96 -8.80
N LEU A 264 -9.63 13.82 -7.77
CA LEU A 264 -9.86 13.40 -6.39
C LEU A 264 -11.11 12.52 -6.25
N PHE A 265 -12.21 12.90 -6.92
CA PHE A 265 -13.47 12.15 -6.85
C PHE A 265 -13.39 10.77 -7.51
N GLU A 266 -12.64 10.63 -8.60
CA GLU A 266 -12.43 9.34 -9.24
C GLU A 266 -11.58 8.41 -8.35
N LYS A 267 -10.54 8.93 -7.73
CA LYS A 267 -9.68 8.19 -6.78
C LYS A 267 -10.46 7.67 -5.57
N ILE A 268 -11.20 8.56 -4.90
CA ILE A 268 -12.00 8.18 -3.73
C ILE A 268 -13.15 7.25 -4.11
N GLY A 269 -13.76 7.42 -5.28
CA GLY A 269 -14.81 6.56 -5.82
C GLY A 269 -14.33 5.13 -6.09
N LEU A 270 -13.11 4.97 -6.63
CA LEU A 270 -12.50 3.65 -6.82
C LEU A 270 -12.20 2.98 -5.47
N ALA A 271 -11.66 3.75 -4.50
CA ALA A 271 -11.41 3.27 -3.15
C ALA A 271 -12.70 2.81 -2.45
N ALA A 272 -13.78 3.60 -2.54
CA ALA A 272 -15.09 3.25 -1.98
C ALA A 272 -15.70 2.02 -2.66
N THR A 273 -15.57 1.89 -3.98
CA THR A 273 -15.98 0.70 -4.73
C THR A 273 -15.23 -0.53 -4.22
N THR A 274 -13.94 -0.40 -4.02
CA THR A 274 -13.08 -1.48 -3.50
C THR A 274 -13.43 -1.84 -2.05
N GLN A 275 -13.67 -0.85 -1.18
CA GLN A 275 -14.14 -1.08 0.20
C GLN A 275 -15.50 -1.78 0.22
N LYS A 276 -16.35 -1.48 -0.75
CA LYS A 276 -17.70 -2.04 -0.82
C LYS A 276 -17.72 -3.48 -1.28
N TYR A 277 -16.95 -3.83 -2.32
CA TYR A 277 -17.08 -5.13 -2.99
C TYR A 277 -15.96 -6.11 -2.70
N TRP A 278 -14.81 -5.63 -2.23
CA TRP A 278 -13.66 -6.47 -1.91
C TRP A 278 -13.29 -6.46 -0.44
N SER A 279 -12.91 -5.32 0.12
CA SER A 279 -12.24 -5.25 1.41
C SER A 279 -13.19 -5.35 2.58
N ASP A 280 -13.07 -6.39 3.40
CA ASP A 280 -13.75 -6.48 4.69
C ASP A 280 -12.87 -5.98 5.87
N ASN A 281 -11.56 -5.82 5.68
CA ASN A 281 -10.71 -4.93 6.49
C ASN A 281 -10.82 -3.48 5.95
N GLY A 282 -9.73 -2.78 5.75
CA GLY A 282 -9.66 -1.45 5.17
C GLY A 282 -9.06 -1.45 3.75
N VAL A 283 -9.15 -0.32 3.09
CA VAL A 283 -8.45 0.01 1.87
C VAL A 283 -7.44 1.09 2.20
N SER A 284 -6.14 0.80 2.05
CA SER A 284 -5.11 1.83 2.15
C SER A 284 -5.21 2.72 0.91
N VAL A 285 -5.62 3.95 1.10
CA VAL A 285 -5.69 4.95 0.04
C VAL A 285 -5.09 6.27 0.47
N THR A 286 -4.20 6.79 -0.36
CA THR A 286 -3.70 8.17 -0.29
C THR A 286 -4.25 8.92 -1.50
N LEU A 287 -5.10 9.89 -1.24
CA LEU A 287 -5.70 10.72 -2.27
C LEU A 287 -4.75 11.84 -2.64
N SER A 288 -3.99 11.64 -3.71
CA SER A 288 -3.23 12.73 -4.33
C SER A 288 -4.19 13.67 -5.06
N PHE A 289 -4.02 14.99 -4.89
CA PHE A 289 -4.89 16.00 -5.50
C PHE A 289 -4.09 17.24 -5.89
N ASP A 290 -4.53 17.94 -6.95
CA ASP A 290 -3.95 19.21 -7.38
C ASP A 290 -4.33 20.29 -6.34
N LYS A 291 -3.32 20.77 -5.60
CA LYS A 291 -3.54 21.75 -4.53
C LYS A 291 -4.25 23.01 -5.01
N ASP A 292 -3.94 23.47 -6.22
CA ASP A 292 -4.47 24.74 -6.73
C ASP A 292 -5.89 24.61 -7.32
N LYS A 293 -6.30 23.38 -7.69
CA LYS A 293 -7.59 23.15 -8.38
C LYS A 293 -8.59 22.34 -7.55
N GLU A 294 -8.13 21.47 -6.65
CA GLU A 294 -8.97 20.48 -6.00
C GLU A 294 -9.09 20.64 -4.48
N THR A 295 -8.41 21.62 -3.87
CA THR A 295 -8.49 21.84 -2.41
C THR A 295 -9.94 22.05 -1.94
N GLU A 296 -10.74 22.80 -2.70
CA GLU A 296 -12.16 23.03 -2.38
C GLU A 296 -13.01 21.75 -2.46
N HIS A 297 -12.53 20.72 -3.13
CA HIS A 297 -13.23 19.44 -3.28
C HIS A 297 -12.96 18.45 -2.14
N VAL A 298 -11.97 18.69 -1.28
CA VAL A 298 -11.57 17.78 -0.19
C VAL A 298 -12.71 17.55 0.80
N ALA A 299 -13.30 18.60 1.38
CA ALA A 299 -14.40 18.46 2.34
C ALA A 299 -15.67 17.87 1.69
N PRO A 300 -16.13 18.32 0.51
CA PRO A 300 -17.25 17.68 -0.19
C PRO A 300 -17.02 16.18 -0.47
N ALA A 301 -15.80 15.79 -0.89
CA ALA A 301 -15.48 14.39 -1.12
C ALA A 301 -15.56 13.57 0.18
N LEU A 302 -15.03 14.09 1.29
CA LEU A 302 -15.12 13.45 2.60
C LEU A 302 -16.56 13.29 3.06
N HIS A 303 -17.39 14.31 2.97
CA HIS A 303 -18.83 14.23 3.31
C HIS A 303 -19.57 13.17 2.47
N MET A 304 -19.22 13.05 1.19
CA MET A 304 -19.86 12.08 0.30
C MET A 304 -19.46 10.63 0.64
N TYR A 305 -18.22 10.40 1.09
CA TYR A 305 -17.65 9.06 1.21
C TYR A 305 -17.37 8.60 2.65
N GLU A 306 -17.57 9.43 3.69
CA GLU A 306 -17.27 9.14 5.09
C GLU A 306 -17.92 7.84 5.63
N GLY A 307 -19.11 7.48 5.13
CA GLY A 307 -19.78 6.22 5.45
C GLY A 307 -19.42 5.06 4.51
N GLN A 308 -18.56 5.29 3.52
CA GLN A 308 -18.21 4.33 2.46
C GLN A 308 -16.73 3.90 2.50
N LEU A 309 -15.97 4.45 3.44
CA LEU A 309 -14.56 4.17 3.68
C LEU A 309 -14.32 3.90 5.16
N LYS A 310 -13.22 3.22 5.48
CA LYS A 310 -12.76 3.01 6.86
C LYS A 310 -11.57 3.88 7.21
N ALA A 311 -10.77 4.27 6.20
CA ALA A 311 -9.63 5.17 6.34
C ALA A 311 -9.36 5.91 5.04
N VAL A 312 -8.72 7.09 5.14
CA VAL A 312 -8.22 7.87 4.00
C VAL A 312 -7.05 8.74 4.44
N SER A 313 -6.06 8.89 3.58
CA SER A 313 -4.96 9.83 3.71
C SER A 313 -4.90 10.75 2.50
N PHE A 314 -4.15 11.85 2.58
CA PHE A 314 -4.06 12.85 1.52
C PHE A 314 -2.62 13.16 1.14
N LEU A 315 -2.43 13.56 -0.12
CA LEU A 315 -1.16 14.04 -0.64
C LEU A 315 -1.41 15.22 -1.60
N PRO A 316 -1.21 16.47 -1.16
CA PRO A 316 -1.32 17.62 -2.06
C PRO A 316 -0.18 17.56 -3.08
N MET A 317 -0.52 17.55 -4.36
CA MET A 317 0.42 17.68 -5.47
C MET A 317 0.62 19.15 -5.76
N GLY A 318 1.88 19.58 -5.85
CA GLY A 318 2.25 20.96 -6.17
C GLY A 318 3.64 21.04 -6.78
N ASN A 319 4.05 22.26 -7.13
CA ASN A 319 5.33 22.52 -7.81
C ASN A 319 6.58 22.34 -6.92
N LYS A 320 6.44 21.98 -5.65
CA LYS A 320 7.58 21.70 -4.77
C LYS A 320 8.00 20.23 -4.93
N THR A 321 8.90 20.01 -5.86
CA THR A 321 9.63 18.75 -5.97
C THR A 321 10.73 18.73 -4.92
N TYR A 322 10.66 17.79 -3.95
CA TYR A 322 11.82 17.52 -3.12
C TYR A 322 12.83 16.66 -3.91
N PRO A 323 14.13 16.82 -3.63
CA PRO A 323 15.16 16.10 -4.37
C PRO A 323 15.05 14.58 -4.16
N GLN A 324 15.47 13.82 -5.16
CA GLN A 324 15.50 12.34 -5.11
C GLN A 324 14.14 11.69 -4.84
N GLN A 325 13.09 12.18 -5.52
CA GLN A 325 11.74 11.61 -5.43
C GLN A 325 11.75 10.11 -5.75
N PRO A 326 10.91 9.30 -5.08
CA PRO A 326 10.78 7.88 -5.37
C PRO A 326 10.39 7.57 -6.82
N TYR A 327 9.67 8.49 -7.46
CA TYR A 327 9.23 8.39 -8.84
C TYR A 327 9.46 9.72 -9.55
N THR A 328 10.13 9.67 -10.69
CA THR A 328 10.34 10.83 -11.57
C THR A 328 9.84 10.48 -12.96
N GLN A 329 8.77 11.14 -13.41
CA GLN A 329 8.25 10.95 -14.76
C GLN A 329 9.30 11.37 -15.78
N ILE A 330 9.49 10.57 -16.84
CA ILE A 330 10.40 10.81 -17.94
C ILE A 330 9.70 10.59 -19.27
N THR A 331 10.28 11.13 -20.33
CA THR A 331 9.83 10.90 -21.70
C THR A 331 10.23 9.49 -22.18
N LYS A 332 9.61 9.03 -23.28
CA LYS A 332 10.00 7.78 -23.94
C LYS A 332 11.44 7.80 -24.43
N ASP A 333 11.90 8.94 -24.90
CA ASP A 333 13.26 9.09 -25.44
C ASP A 333 14.31 9.04 -24.32
N GLU A 334 14.03 9.68 -23.18
CA GLU A 334 14.85 9.57 -21.96
C GLU A 334 14.87 8.13 -21.46
N TYR A 335 13.72 7.44 -21.42
CA TYR A 335 13.65 6.03 -21.04
C TYR A 335 14.54 5.16 -21.95
N ASN A 336 14.42 5.34 -23.27
CA ASN A 336 15.23 4.62 -24.25
C ASN A 336 16.73 4.88 -24.06
N SER A 337 17.11 6.12 -23.75
CA SER A 337 18.50 6.49 -23.46
C SER A 337 19.02 5.74 -22.23
N TYR A 338 18.27 5.78 -21.11
CA TYR A 338 18.67 5.03 -19.90
C TYR A 338 18.79 3.53 -20.13
N VAL A 339 17.80 2.92 -20.80
CA VAL A 339 17.82 1.49 -21.08
C VAL A 339 18.97 1.11 -22.03
N GLY A 340 19.29 1.98 -22.98
CA GLY A 340 20.41 1.75 -23.92
C GLY A 340 21.78 1.76 -23.25
N GLU A 341 21.93 2.44 -22.12
CA GLU A 341 23.18 2.50 -21.34
C GLU A 341 23.32 1.30 -20.38
N ILE A 342 22.20 0.66 -19.99
CA ILE A 342 22.19 -0.42 -19.02
C ILE A 342 22.54 -1.76 -19.69
N LYS A 343 23.54 -2.45 -19.13
CA LYS A 343 23.94 -3.80 -19.51
C LYS A 343 23.21 -4.84 -18.64
N LYS A 344 23.12 -6.06 -19.16
CA LYS A 344 22.58 -7.17 -18.39
C LYS A 344 23.42 -7.41 -17.13
N ILE A 345 22.74 -7.50 -15.97
CA ILE A 345 23.38 -7.77 -14.69
C ILE A 345 23.84 -9.24 -14.67
N ASN A 346 25.08 -9.46 -14.24
CA ASN A 346 25.58 -10.79 -13.94
C ASN A 346 25.23 -11.17 -12.49
N TRP A 347 24.09 -11.81 -12.31
CA TRP A 347 23.60 -12.20 -10.99
C TRP A 347 24.46 -13.28 -10.31
N SER A 348 25.24 -14.07 -11.06
CA SER A 348 26.13 -15.08 -10.49
C SER A 348 27.22 -14.47 -9.62
N ALA A 349 27.61 -13.21 -9.88
CA ALA A 349 28.61 -12.51 -9.10
C ALA A 349 28.17 -12.17 -7.65
N ILE A 350 26.87 -12.29 -7.33
CA ILE A 350 26.39 -12.19 -5.95
C ILE A 350 26.87 -13.39 -5.13
N TYR A 351 26.86 -14.58 -5.73
CA TYR A 351 27.18 -15.83 -5.01
C TYR A 351 28.67 -16.06 -4.84
N ASP A 352 29.50 -15.44 -5.69
CA ASP A 352 30.96 -15.60 -5.65
C ASP A 352 31.64 -14.83 -4.49
N GLY A 353 30.91 -13.98 -3.79
CA GLY A 353 31.41 -13.12 -2.68
C GLY A 353 30.69 -13.27 -1.35
N VAL A 354 29.73 -14.19 -1.22
CA VAL A 354 28.80 -14.22 -0.10
C VAL A 354 28.90 -15.53 0.68
N ASP A 355 30.00 -15.71 1.40
CA ASP A 355 30.06 -16.71 2.48
C ASP A 355 29.38 -16.24 3.80
N ASN A 356 28.95 -14.99 3.90
CA ASN A 356 28.29 -14.43 5.09
C ASN A 356 27.36 -13.26 4.73
N LEU A 357 26.15 -13.55 4.21
CA LEU A 357 25.03 -12.60 4.29
C LEU A 357 24.34 -12.77 5.65
N GLU A 358 24.88 -12.21 6.69
CA GLU A 358 24.04 -11.68 7.75
C GLU A 358 23.31 -10.46 7.13
N ALA A 359 21.99 -10.54 7.07
CA ALA A 359 21.16 -9.43 6.63
C ALA A 359 21.48 -8.24 7.53
N LEU A 360 22.29 -7.31 7.01
CA LEU A 360 22.47 -6.00 7.65
C LEU A 360 21.15 -5.27 7.49
N GLY A 361 20.33 -5.30 8.55
CA GLY A 361 19.07 -4.61 8.59
C GLY A 361 19.25 -3.11 8.33
N GLU A 362 18.38 -2.56 7.49
CA GLU A 362 18.30 -1.11 7.31
C GLU A 362 17.83 -0.45 8.61
N ALA A 363 18.52 0.60 9.04
CA ALA A 363 18.26 1.28 10.31
C ALA A 363 16.99 2.18 10.30
N TYR A 364 16.20 2.16 9.23
CA TYR A 364 15.07 3.07 9.05
C TYR A 364 13.83 2.34 8.52
N CYS A 365 12.65 2.74 9.02
CA CYS A 365 11.39 2.38 8.37
C CYS A 365 11.32 3.01 6.98
N THR A 366 11.51 2.20 5.95
CA THR A 366 10.87 2.48 4.66
C THR A 366 9.39 2.11 4.80
N THR A 367 8.52 2.59 3.92
CA THR A 367 7.08 2.30 3.96
C THR A 367 6.73 0.81 4.07
N ASP A 368 7.71 -0.08 3.84
CA ASP A 368 7.54 -1.54 3.78
C ASP A 368 8.32 -2.32 4.88
N THR A 369 9.28 -1.72 5.59
CA THR A 369 10.06 -2.40 6.65
C THR A 369 10.43 -1.47 7.81
N CYS A 370 10.18 -1.94 9.04
CA CYS A 370 10.59 -1.28 10.28
C CYS A 370 11.62 -2.14 11.02
N GLU A 371 12.83 -1.63 11.25
CA GLU A 371 13.80 -2.22 12.17
C GLU A 371 13.96 -1.34 13.40
N ILE A 372 13.70 -1.93 14.58
CA ILE A 372 13.96 -1.31 15.87
C ILE A 372 15.25 -1.94 16.41
N LYS A 373 16.32 -1.17 16.53
CA LYS A 373 17.48 -1.59 17.35
C LYS A 373 17.08 -1.49 18.82
N ILE A 374 16.94 -2.62 19.47
CA ILE A 374 16.88 -2.69 20.94
C ILE A 374 18.33 -2.64 21.42
N SER A 375 18.70 -1.51 22.05
CA SER A 375 19.97 -1.31 22.75
C SER A 375 19.95 -1.99 24.11
#